data_5e9433e6606d22bf73b99c7ad049fd7c
#
_entry.id   5e9433e6606d22bf73b99c7ad049fd7c
#
_cell.length_a   1.000
_cell.length_b   1.000
_cell.length_c   1.000
_cell.angle_alpha   90.00
_cell.angle_beta   90.00
_cell.angle_gamma   90.00
#
_symmetry.space_group_name_H-M   'P 1'
#
loop_
_entity.id
_entity.type
_entity.pdbx_description
1 polymer ?
#
loop_
_entity_poly.entity_id
_entity_poly.type
_entity_poly.pdbx_seq_one_letter_code
_entity_poly.pdbx_strand_id
1 'polypeptide(L)'
;GTGTVQVTVTTSGGTSNGIPYTYVTVPVVSGVSPGQGPLSGGNSVTLTGTGLAGATAVFFGATAATSFTVLSPTQITAVAPVGAAGPVQVTVVTPGGASVPGATYFYVAAPLLTAASPVSGPVSGGNTVTLTGSNLIEATAVKFGAVAAAPFTAVSDTQLTAVAPPAAAGTVQITATTAGGTSNGVSYTYLAAPVLTALSPTLGPLSGGNSVTLTGTGLAGATAVTFGSAPAGFTVISDSQITAQAPPGAAGPVGVTVTTPGGTSPALTYTRVAPPSI
;
A
#
# COMPACT_ATOMS: atom_id res chain seq x y z
N GLY A 1 30.28 20.66 -37.64
CA GLY A 1 29.89 19.70 -38.66
C GLY A 1 29.99 18.31 -38.11
N THR A 2 29.25 17.35 -38.68
CA THR A 2 29.34 15.90 -38.38
C THR A 2 29.93 15.21 -39.59
N GLY A 3 30.56 14.07 -39.41
CA GLY A 3 31.15 13.26 -40.49
C GLY A 3 32.62 13.03 -40.32
N THR A 4 33.19 12.20 -41.23
CA THR A 4 34.61 11.83 -41.19
C THR A 4 35.40 12.75 -42.13
N VAL A 5 36.49 13.32 -41.63
CA VAL A 5 37.46 14.11 -42.39
C VAL A 5 38.82 13.44 -42.36
N GLN A 6 39.64 13.71 -43.35
CA GLN A 6 41.05 13.27 -43.36
C GLN A 6 41.91 14.36 -42.72
N VAL A 7 42.66 14.00 -41.69
CA VAL A 7 43.68 14.86 -41.10
C VAL A 7 44.98 14.61 -41.77
N THR A 8 45.57 15.62 -42.42
CA THR A 8 46.86 15.56 -43.13
C THR A 8 47.82 16.60 -42.57
N VAL A 9 49.12 16.33 -42.67
CA VAL A 9 50.18 17.27 -42.39
C VAL A 9 50.87 17.60 -43.69
N THR A 10 51.01 18.89 -44.00
CA THR A 10 51.74 19.38 -45.20
C THR A 10 53.06 20.04 -44.77
N THR A 11 54.14 19.65 -45.41
CA THR A 11 55.49 20.22 -45.24
C THR A 11 56.03 20.65 -46.61
N SER A 12 57.24 21.23 -46.68
CA SER A 12 57.92 21.55 -47.93
C SER A 12 58.23 20.28 -48.76
N GLY A 13 58.22 19.08 -48.16
CA GLY A 13 58.41 17.82 -48.84
C GLY A 13 57.16 17.16 -49.40
N GLY A 14 55.97 17.78 -49.15
CA GLY A 14 54.68 17.24 -49.60
C GLY A 14 53.66 17.05 -48.46
N THR A 15 52.50 16.53 -48.81
CA THR A 15 51.40 16.24 -47.88
C THR A 15 51.38 14.78 -47.50
N SER A 16 51.21 14.44 -46.23
CA SER A 16 51.08 13.07 -45.74
C SER A 16 49.78 12.41 -46.25
N ASN A 17 49.71 11.10 -46.18
CA ASN A 17 48.45 10.36 -46.23
C ASN A 17 47.54 10.80 -45.09
N GLY A 18 46.23 10.77 -45.34
CA GLY A 18 45.20 11.18 -44.35
C GLY A 18 44.96 10.11 -43.30
N ILE A 19 44.75 10.55 -42.07
CA ILE A 19 44.20 9.73 -40.97
C ILE A 19 42.73 10.15 -40.75
N PRO A 20 41.77 9.22 -40.80
CA PRO A 20 40.38 9.57 -40.64
C PRO A 20 40.09 10.03 -39.21
N TYR A 21 39.38 11.18 -39.07
CA TYR A 21 38.86 11.72 -37.84
C TYR A 21 37.36 11.94 -38.01
N THR A 22 36.54 11.43 -37.07
CA THR A 22 35.08 11.52 -37.16
C THR A 22 34.55 12.50 -36.13
N TYR A 23 33.88 13.53 -36.60
CA TYR A 23 33.09 14.44 -35.76
C TYR A 23 31.74 13.79 -35.44
N VAL A 24 31.40 13.64 -34.17
CA VAL A 24 30.13 13.11 -33.68
C VAL A 24 29.31 14.18 -32.99
N THR A 25 27.99 14.09 -33.08
CA THR A 25 27.09 15.05 -32.42
C THR A 25 27.06 14.82 -30.91
N VAL A 26 26.78 15.90 -30.17
CA VAL A 26 26.45 15.84 -28.75
C VAL A 26 25.16 15.05 -28.57
N PRO A 27 25.07 14.12 -27.60
CA PRO A 27 23.85 13.38 -27.34
C PRO A 27 22.74 14.27 -26.76
N VAL A 28 21.49 13.88 -26.96
CA VAL A 28 20.35 14.55 -26.36
C VAL A 28 19.55 13.51 -25.59
N VAL A 29 19.23 13.78 -24.32
CA VAL A 29 18.31 12.99 -23.50
C VAL A 29 16.98 13.72 -23.49
N SER A 30 15.96 13.16 -24.12
CA SER A 30 14.62 13.76 -24.26
C SER A 30 13.61 13.23 -23.25
N GLY A 31 13.87 12.08 -22.62
CA GLY A 31 12.96 11.46 -21.66
C GLY A 31 13.64 10.51 -20.68
N VAL A 32 12.98 10.37 -19.53
CA VAL A 32 13.36 9.48 -18.42
C VAL A 32 12.09 8.76 -17.95
N SER A 33 12.10 7.42 -17.89
CA SER A 33 10.96 6.63 -17.45
C SER A 33 11.41 5.38 -16.65
N PRO A 34 10.92 5.20 -15.41
CA PRO A 34 10.11 6.14 -14.63
C PRO A 34 10.87 7.44 -14.34
N GLY A 35 10.14 8.56 -14.25
CA GLY A 35 10.71 9.88 -13.99
C GLY A 35 11.02 10.14 -12.51
N GLN A 36 10.74 9.18 -11.64
CA GLN A 36 10.99 9.29 -10.20
C GLN A 36 11.31 7.92 -9.58
N GLY A 37 11.96 7.95 -8.41
CA GLY A 37 12.30 6.75 -7.67
C GLY A 37 12.87 7.02 -6.29
N PRO A 38 13.23 5.97 -5.53
CA PRO A 38 13.60 6.05 -4.13
C PRO A 38 14.95 6.74 -3.92
N LEU A 39 15.10 7.35 -2.73
CA LEU A 39 16.37 7.95 -2.31
C LEU A 39 17.51 6.93 -2.26
N SER A 40 17.19 5.66 -2.01
CA SER A 40 18.17 4.56 -2.01
C SER A 40 18.70 4.22 -3.41
N GLY A 41 18.09 4.76 -4.47
CA GLY A 41 18.38 4.34 -5.84
C GLY A 41 18.02 2.88 -6.09
N GLY A 42 18.74 2.23 -7.01
CA GLY A 42 18.59 0.81 -7.34
C GLY A 42 17.47 0.51 -8.36
N ASN A 43 16.60 1.45 -8.66
CA ASN A 43 15.57 1.27 -9.68
C ASN A 43 16.13 1.43 -11.10
N SER A 44 15.63 0.63 -12.03
CA SER A 44 15.96 0.73 -13.45
C SER A 44 15.19 1.87 -14.11
N VAL A 45 15.89 2.69 -14.87
CA VAL A 45 15.37 3.86 -15.56
C VAL A 45 15.72 3.77 -17.04
N THR A 46 14.74 3.94 -17.90
CA THR A 46 14.95 4.00 -19.36
C THR A 46 15.11 5.46 -19.77
N LEU A 47 16.24 5.76 -20.40
CA LEU A 47 16.55 7.04 -21.02
C LEU A 47 16.25 6.96 -22.50
N THR A 48 15.52 7.94 -23.04
CA THR A 48 15.24 8.09 -24.46
C THR A 48 15.90 9.36 -24.99
N GLY A 49 16.34 9.32 -26.24
CA GLY A 49 17.05 10.47 -26.81
C GLY A 49 17.61 10.22 -28.20
N THR A 50 18.64 10.95 -28.56
CA THR A 50 19.38 10.79 -29.81
C THR A 50 20.89 10.85 -29.57
N GLY A 51 21.67 10.18 -30.44
CA GLY A 51 23.14 10.16 -30.32
C GLY A 51 23.65 9.42 -29.09
N LEU A 52 22.86 8.48 -28.53
CA LEU A 52 23.20 7.74 -27.31
C LEU A 52 24.14 6.55 -27.57
N ALA A 53 24.35 6.16 -28.81
CA ALA A 53 25.34 5.14 -29.16
C ALA A 53 26.75 5.57 -28.70
N GLY A 54 27.50 4.65 -28.11
CA GLY A 54 28.84 4.98 -27.61
C GLY A 54 28.85 5.74 -26.29
N ALA A 55 27.74 5.75 -25.54
CA ALA A 55 27.71 6.30 -24.18
C ALA A 55 28.80 5.67 -23.29
N THR A 56 29.58 6.51 -22.65
CA THR A 56 30.69 6.12 -21.76
C THR A 56 30.33 6.35 -20.28
N ALA A 57 29.36 7.22 -20.00
CA ALA A 57 28.85 7.46 -18.66
C ALA A 57 27.39 7.98 -18.69
N VAL A 58 26.67 7.69 -17.61
CA VAL A 58 25.35 8.25 -17.31
C VAL A 58 25.41 8.82 -15.90
N PHE A 59 24.89 10.03 -15.70
CA PHE A 59 24.87 10.71 -14.41
C PHE A 59 23.45 11.11 -14.02
N PHE A 60 23.14 11.01 -12.74
CA PHE A 60 21.98 11.57 -12.06
C PHE A 60 22.46 12.75 -11.18
N GLY A 61 22.34 13.96 -11.68
CA GLY A 61 23.03 15.13 -11.11
C GLY A 61 24.55 14.97 -11.22
N ALA A 62 25.24 15.03 -10.08
CA ALA A 62 26.69 14.82 -10.02
C ALA A 62 27.10 13.35 -9.80
N THR A 63 26.15 12.44 -9.55
CA THR A 63 26.44 11.05 -9.20
C THR A 63 26.28 10.15 -10.42
N ALA A 64 27.29 9.30 -10.68
CA ALA A 64 27.22 8.34 -11.77
C ALA A 64 26.16 7.26 -11.50
N ALA A 65 25.45 6.83 -12.54
CA ALA A 65 24.57 5.68 -12.49
C ALA A 65 25.35 4.46 -11.96
N THR A 66 24.67 3.62 -11.16
CA THR A 66 25.28 2.38 -10.61
C THR A 66 25.70 1.43 -11.71
N SER A 67 24.93 1.40 -12.80
CA SER A 67 25.22 0.70 -14.04
C SER A 67 24.35 1.25 -15.16
N PHE A 68 24.74 1.00 -16.42
CA PHE A 68 23.89 1.31 -17.56
C PHE A 68 24.20 0.35 -18.73
N THR A 69 23.24 0.25 -19.63
CA THR A 69 23.34 -0.55 -20.87
C THR A 69 22.79 0.27 -22.03
N VAL A 70 23.57 0.44 -23.09
CA VAL A 70 23.12 1.05 -24.34
C VAL A 70 22.33 0.01 -25.14
N LEU A 71 21.05 0.24 -25.33
CA LEU A 71 20.17 -0.65 -26.07
C LEU A 71 20.14 -0.28 -27.56
N SER A 72 20.22 1.03 -27.86
CA SER A 72 20.21 1.53 -29.24
C SER A 72 20.78 2.97 -29.27
N PRO A 73 20.95 3.56 -30.48
CA PRO A 73 21.33 4.99 -30.59
C PRO A 73 20.32 5.97 -29.95
N THR A 74 19.10 5.47 -29.59
CA THR A 74 18.03 6.30 -29.02
C THR A 74 17.58 5.84 -27.64
N GLN A 75 18.20 4.79 -27.05
CA GLN A 75 17.75 4.23 -25.79
C GLN A 75 18.88 3.68 -24.94
N ILE A 76 18.89 4.04 -23.65
CA ILE A 76 19.77 3.48 -22.61
C ILE A 76 18.90 3.05 -21.44
N THR A 77 19.23 1.91 -20.82
CA THR A 77 18.74 1.54 -19.50
C THR A 77 19.82 1.83 -18.48
N ALA A 78 19.50 2.54 -17.41
CA ALA A 78 20.43 2.89 -16.35
C ALA A 78 19.83 2.56 -14.97
N VAL A 79 20.67 2.22 -14.00
CA VAL A 79 20.29 2.02 -12.61
C VAL A 79 20.60 3.30 -11.84
N ALA A 80 19.57 3.93 -11.26
CA ALA A 80 19.72 5.15 -10.51
C ALA A 80 20.60 4.93 -9.26
N PRO A 81 21.58 5.79 -8.98
CA PRO A 81 22.38 5.73 -7.76
C PRO A 81 21.57 6.20 -6.55
N VAL A 82 22.12 6.09 -5.34
CA VAL A 82 21.60 6.76 -4.14
C VAL A 82 21.60 8.28 -4.37
N GLY A 83 20.52 8.97 -3.98
CA GLY A 83 20.39 10.41 -4.16
C GLY A 83 19.62 11.10 -3.03
N ALA A 84 19.81 12.42 -2.90
CA ALA A 84 19.02 13.25 -2.00
C ALA A 84 17.67 13.58 -2.62
N ALA A 85 16.64 13.81 -1.78
CA ALA A 85 15.29 14.17 -2.24
C ALA A 85 15.32 15.43 -3.12
N GLY A 86 14.58 15.38 -4.22
CA GLY A 86 14.41 16.47 -5.15
C GLY A 86 14.80 16.14 -6.60
N PRO A 87 14.69 17.13 -7.50
CA PRO A 87 14.98 16.95 -8.91
C PRO A 87 16.50 16.92 -9.17
N VAL A 88 16.91 16.03 -10.08
CA VAL A 88 18.27 15.99 -10.64
C VAL A 88 18.20 15.90 -12.16
N GLN A 89 19.18 16.49 -12.84
CA GLN A 89 19.30 16.34 -14.29
C GLN A 89 19.99 15.01 -14.61
N VAL A 90 19.44 14.25 -15.56
CA VAL A 90 20.09 13.06 -16.07
C VAL A 90 20.88 13.40 -17.31
N THR A 91 22.18 13.14 -17.29
CA THR A 91 23.08 13.42 -18.40
C THR A 91 23.76 12.15 -18.89
N VAL A 92 23.97 12.08 -20.20
CA VAL A 92 24.71 11.01 -20.88
C VAL A 92 25.96 11.59 -21.50
N VAL A 93 27.10 10.95 -21.29
CA VAL A 93 28.38 11.33 -21.89
C VAL A 93 28.71 10.35 -23.01
N THR A 94 29.09 10.90 -24.17
CA THR A 94 29.57 10.14 -25.32
C THR A 94 30.86 10.77 -25.84
N PRO A 95 31.57 10.21 -26.83
CA PRO A 95 32.69 10.90 -27.51
C PRO A 95 32.32 12.24 -28.11
N GLY A 96 31.05 12.53 -28.37
CA GLY A 96 30.54 13.83 -28.85
C GLY A 96 30.39 14.89 -27.76
N GLY A 97 30.53 14.50 -26.48
CA GLY A 97 30.36 15.36 -25.31
C GLY A 97 29.25 14.92 -24.38
N ALA A 98 28.93 15.76 -23.40
CA ALA A 98 27.81 15.52 -22.47
C ALA A 98 26.50 16.09 -23.03
N SER A 99 25.38 15.40 -22.78
CA SER A 99 24.05 15.86 -23.18
C SER A 99 23.66 17.15 -22.45
N VAL A 100 23.02 18.11 -23.15
CA VAL A 100 22.51 19.37 -22.57
C VAL A 100 21.21 19.79 -23.25
N PRO A 101 20.17 20.21 -22.49
CA PRO A 101 19.90 19.90 -21.09
C PRO A 101 19.44 18.44 -20.95
N GLY A 102 19.69 17.83 -19.80
CA GLY A 102 19.21 16.50 -19.52
C GLY A 102 17.73 16.48 -19.17
N ALA A 103 17.11 15.31 -19.24
CA ALA A 103 15.78 15.10 -18.68
C ALA A 103 15.87 15.06 -17.14
N THR A 104 14.79 15.48 -16.47
CA THR A 104 14.76 15.53 -14.99
C THR A 104 14.27 14.23 -14.42
N TYR A 105 14.95 13.74 -13.39
CA TYR A 105 14.56 12.62 -12.55
C TYR A 105 14.34 13.11 -11.12
N PHE A 106 13.33 12.60 -10.43
CA PHE A 106 12.99 13.02 -9.08
C PHE A 106 13.31 11.91 -8.07
N TYR A 107 14.17 12.22 -7.11
CA TYR A 107 14.33 11.38 -5.93
C TYR A 107 13.25 11.70 -4.91
N VAL A 108 12.45 10.71 -4.54
CA VAL A 108 11.34 10.87 -3.61
C VAL A 108 11.51 9.97 -2.39
N ALA A 109 11.12 10.48 -1.22
CA ALA A 109 11.19 9.73 0.01
C ALA A 109 10.12 8.63 0.03
N ALA A 110 10.42 7.51 0.68
CA ALA A 110 9.43 6.48 0.96
C ALA A 110 8.29 7.05 1.84
N PRO A 111 7.07 6.53 1.72
CA PRO A 111 5.98 6.89 2.63
C PRO A 111 6.31 6.44 4.06
N LEU A 112 5.75 7.13 5.05
CA LEU A 112 5.82 6.78 6.46
C LEU A 112 4.39 6.63 6.98
N LEU A 113 4.05 5.48 7.55
CA LEU A 113 2.79 5.26 8.26
C LEU A 113 3.01 5.46 9.76
N THR A 114 2.10 6.20 10.40
CA THR A 114 2.13 6.49 11.84
C THR A 114 1.01 5.79 12.61
N ALA A 115 -0.16 5.60 11.97
CA ALA A 115 -1.30 4.93 12.59
C ALA A 115 -2.24 4.30 11.54
N ALA A 116 -3.04 3.35 12.03
CA ALA A 116 -4.21 2.78 11.34
C ALA A 116 -5.44 2.89 12.25
N SER A 117 -6.60 3.19 11.69
CA SER A 117 -7.87 3.25 12.42
C SER A 117 -9.03 2.75 11.55
N PRO A 118 -9.78 1.71 12.01
CA PRO A 118 -9.56 0.92 13.22
C PRO A 118 -8.29 0.06 13.13
N VAL A 119 -7.77 -0.37 14.29
CA VAL A 119 -6.57 -1.23 14.40
C VAL A 119 -6.90 -2.72 14.27
N SER A 120 -8.17 -3.07 14.14
CA SER A 120 -8.64 -4.45 14.00
C SER A 120 -9.93 -4.52 13.20
N GLY A 121 -10.22 -5.71 12.67
CA GLY A 121 -11.46 -5.99 11.96
C GLY A 121 -11.65 -7.49 11.70
N PRO A 122 -12.74 -7.87 11.02
CA PRO A 122 -13.11 -9.26 10.83
C PRO A 122 -12.17 -9.98 9.85
N VAL A 123 -12.02 -11.29 10.04
CA VAL A 123 -11.28 -12.16 9.10
C VAL A 123 -11.86 -12.14 7.69
N SER A 124 -13.14 -11.83 7.54
CA SER A 124 -13.80 -11.64 6.25
C SER A 124 -13.34 -10.37 5.51
N GLY A 125 -12.61 -9.47 6.19
CA GLY A 125 -12.27 -8.16 5.64
C GLY A 125 -13.50 -7.28 5.42
N GLY A 126 -13.41 -6.36 4.45
CA GLY A 126 -14.50 -5.49 4.02
C GLY A 126 -14.62 -4.18 4.81
N ASN A 127 -14.00 -4.04 5.96
CA ASN A 127 -13.99 -2.78 6.70
C ASN A 127 -12.96 -1.79 6.13
N THR A 128 -13.34 -0.51 6.12
CA THR A 128 -12.44 0.57 5.71
C THR A 128 -11.49 0.93 6.86
N VAL A 129 -10.20 0.98 6.55
CA VAL A 129 -9.14 1.38 7.46
C VAL A 129 -8.54 2.70 6.96
N THR A 130 -8.50 3.70 7.82
CA THR A 130 -7.83 4.97 7.58
C THR A 130 -6.38 4.85 8.05
N LEU A 131 -5.45 5.11 7.16
CA LEU A 131 -4.01 5.16 7.44
C LEU A 131 -3.57 6.61 7.50
N THR A 132 -2.83 6.97 8.53
CA THR A 132 -2.22 8.30 8.66
C THR A 132 -0.71 8.21 8.56
N GLY A 133 -0.09 9.26 8.02
CA GLY A 133 1.35 9.24 7.79
C GLY A 133 1.86 10.47 7.03
N SER A 134 2.85 10.25 6.18
CA SER A 134 3.38 11.26 5.24
C SER A 134 3.79 10.62 3.91
N ASN A 135 3.86 11.42 2.84
CA ASN A 135 4.17 11.02 1.47
C ASN A 135 3.19 9.94 0.93
N LEU A 136 1.88 10.04 1.24
CA LEU A 136 0.87 9.04 0.91
C LEU A 136 0.11 9.34 -0.38
N ILE A 137 0.16 10.57 -0.91
CA ILE A 137 -0.71 11.01 -2.02
C ILE A 137 -0.50 10.20 -3.31
N GLU A 138 0.72 9.73 -3.56
CA GLU A 138 1.06 8.95 -4.75
C GLU A 138 1.16 7.44 -4.47
N ALA A 139 0.42 6.94 -3.49
CA ALA A 139 0.41 5.51 -3.20
C ALA A 139 -0.10 4.70 -4.40
N THR A 140 0.68 3.71 -4.79
CA THR A 140 0.39 2.79 -5.89
C THR A 140 -0.07 1.43 -5.41
N ALA A 141 0.20 1.08 -4.14
CA ALA A 141 -0.26 -0.14 -3.51
C ALA A 141 -0.38 0.02 -2.00
N VAL A 142 -1.34 -0.70 -1.42
CA VAL A 142 -1.49 -0.92 0.03
C VAL A 142 -1.60 -2.41 0.26
N LYS A 143 -0.89 -2.94 1.26
CA LYS A 143 -0.94 -4.36 1.60
C LYS A 143 -1.24 -4.55 3.09
N PHE A 144 -2.01 -5.58 3.39
CA PHE A 144 -2.22 -6.13 4.73
C PHE A 144 -1.45 -7.46 4.80
N GLY A 145 -0.25 -7.42 5.37
CA GLY A 145 0.71 -8.51 5.25
C GLY A 145 1.11 -8.73 3.79
N ALA A 146 0.86 -9.93 3.26
CA ALA A 146 1.14 -10.26 1.86
C ALA A 146 -0.03 -9.91 0.90
N VAL A 147 -1.23 -9.63 1.42
CA VAL A 147 -2.45 -9.47 0.61
C VAL A 147 -2.66 -8.00 0.25
N ALA A 148 -2.88 -7.73 -1.03
CA ALA A 148 -3.16 -6.38 -1.49
C ALA A 148 -4.57 -5.92 -1.09
N ALA A 149 -4.68 -4.70 -0.60
CA ALA A 149 -5.96 -4.03 -0.40
C ALA A 149 -6.52 -3.54 -1.74
N ALA A 150 -7.79 -3.78 -1.98
CA ALA A 150 -8.54 -3.23 -3.12
C ALA A 150 -10.02 -3.12 -2.74
N PRO A 151 -10.60 -1.90 -2.80
CA PRO A 151 -9.99 -0.64 -3.21
C PRO A 151 -9.18 0.04 -2.10
N PHE A 152 -8.35 1.02 -2.49
CA PHE A 152 -7.76 2.01 -1.61
C PHE A 152 -7.79 3.39 -2.29
N THR A 153 -7.72 4.46 -1.50
CA THR A 153 -7.74 5.84 -2.01
C THR A 153 -6.76 6.70 -1.22
N ALA A 154 -5.82 7.33 -1.90
CA ALA A 154 -4.99 8.38 -1.32
C ALA A 154 -5.83 9.66 -1.21
N VAL A 155 -6.15 10.08 0.02
CA VAL A 155 -7.00 11.24 0.31
C VAL A 155 -6.17 12.52 0.32
N SER A 156 -4.99 12.44 0.90
CA SER A 156 -4.01 13.53 0.98
C SER A 156 -2.61 12.98 1.17
N ASP A 157 -1.60 13.86 1.24
CA ASP A 157 -0.24 13.45 1.57
C ASP A 157 -0.10 12.78 2.95
N THR A 158 -1.06 13.06 3.87
CA THR A 158 -1.04 12.54 5.24
C THR A 158 -2.11 11.50 5.53
N GLN A 159 -3.01 11.20 4.58
CA GLN A 159 -4.12 10.28 4.80
C GLN A 159 -4.40 9.41 3.58
N LEU A 160 -4.61 8.12 3.84
CA LEU A 160 -5.02 7.11 2.86
C LEU A 160 -6.11 6.24 3.49
N THR A 161 -7.11 5.85 2.70
CA THR A 161 -8.12 4.86 3.11
C THR A 161 -7.94 3.57 2.31
N ALA A 162 -8.09 2.43 2.96
CA ALA A 162 -7.99 1.13 2.32
C ALA A 162 -9.05 0.17 2.87
N VAL A 163 -9.60 -0.68 2.02
CA VAL A 163 -10.50 -1.76 2.45
C VAL A 163 -9.65 -2.97 2.80
N ALA A 164 -9.80 -3.46 4.03
CA ALA A 164 -9.08 -4.65 4.49
C ALA A 164 -9.50 -5.87 3.66
N PRO A 165 -8.58 -6.60 3.05
CA PRO A 165 -8.89 -7.86 2.37
C PRO A 165 -9.20 -8.96 3.40
N PRO A 166 -9.87 -10.07 2.99
CA PRO A 166 -10.03 -11.22 3.87
C PRO A 166 -8.67 -11.87 4.18
N ALA A 167 -8.49 -12.30 5.44
CA ALA A 167 -7.27 -12.97 5.89
C ALA A 167 -7.54 -13.89 7.09
N ALA A 168 -6.58 -14.75 7.42
CA ALA A 168 -6.63 -15.55 8.64
C ALA A 168 -6.55 -14.66 9.89
N ALA A 169 -7.12 -15.13 11.01
CA ALA A 169 -7.01 -14.44 12.28
C ALA A 169 -5.52 -14.27 12.69
N GLY A 170 -5.19 -13.09 13.21
CA GLY A 170 -3.83 -12.76 13.61
C GLY A 170 -3.45 -11.33 13.25
N THR A 171 -2.28 -10.91 13.72
CA THR A 171 -1.76 -9.56 13.47
C THR A 171 -0.87 -9.54 12.23
N VAL A 172 -1.13 -8.58 11.35
CA VAL A 172 -0.35 -8.31 10.13
C VAL A 172 0.18 -6.88 10.15
N GLN A 173 1.16 -6.59 9.32
CA GLN A 173 1.64 -5.23 9.09
C GLN A 173 0.96 -4.66 7.84
N ILE A 174 0.39 -3.47 7.96
CA ILE A 174 -0.08 -2.71 6.79
C ILE A 174 1.10 -1.88 6.27
N THR A 175 1.31 -1.91 4.97
CA THR A 175 2.33 -1.11 4.27
C THR A 175 1.70 -0.38 3.08
N ALA A 176 2.23 0.79 2.77
CA ALA A 176 1.91 1.56 1.57
C ALA A 176 3.16 1.66 0.69
N THR A 177 2.99 1.63 -0.63
CA THR A 177 4.08 1.74 -1.60
C THR A 177 3.84 2.94 -2.51
N THR A 178 4.88 3.74 -2.71
CA THR A 178 4.94 4.84 -3.68
C THR A 178 6.18 4.67 -4.57
N ALA A 179 6.42 5.58 -5.50
CA ALA A 179 7.68 5.60 -6.25
C ALA A 179 8.92 5.76 -5.34
N GLY A 180 8.77 6.34 -4.15
CA GLY A 180 9.83 6.47 -3.14
C GLY A 180 10.16 5.17 -2.41
N GLY A 181 9.38 4.11 -2.60
CA GLY A 181 9.56 2.82 -1.95
C GLY A 181 8.37 2.39 -1.10
N THR A 182 8.59 1.42 -0.22
CA THR A 182 7.57 0.90 0.69
C THR A 182 7.77 1.48 2.09
N SER A 183 6.66 1.83 2.75
CA SER A 183 6.64 2.36 4.12
C SER A 183 7.14 1.35 5.16
N ASN A 184 7.37 1.84 6.40
CA ASN A 184 7.31 1.00 7.58
C ASN A 184 5.93 0.32 7.69
N GLY A 185 5.85 -0.73 8.51
CA GLY A 185 4.59 -1.39 8.84
C GLY A 185 3.86 -0.72 10.01
N VAL A 186 2.53 -0.70 9.97
CA VAL A 186 1.66 -0.44 11.12
C VAL A 186 0.79 -1.68 11.37
N SER A 187 0.61 -2.03 12.65
CA SER A 187 -0.08 -3.26 13.02
C SER A 187 -1.59 -3.17 12.80
N TYR A 188 -2.17 -4.27 12.28
CA TYR A 188 -3.60 -4.49 12.16
C TYR A 188 -3.93 -5.93 12.53
N THR A 189 -5.00 -6.15 13.33
CA THR A 189 -5.36 -7.48 13.82
C THR A 189 -6.66 -7.98 13.22
N TYR A 190 -6.60 -9.09 12.52
CA TYR A 190 -7.77 -9.83 12.05
C TYR A 190 -8.33 -10.67 13.20
N LEU A 191 -9.62 -10.47 13.49
CA LEU A 191 -10.35 -11.13 14.57
C LEU A 191 -11.40 -12.07 13.98
N ALA A 192 -11.50 -13.28 14.52
CA ALA A 192 -12.61 -14.17 14.21
C ALA A 192 -13.91 -13.63 14.82
N ALA A 193 -15.04 -13.92 14.18
CA ALA A 193 -16.34 -13.63 14.76
C ALA A 193 -16.51 -14.41 16.06
N PRO A 194 -17.25 -13.88 17.06
CA PRO A 194 -17.56 -14.60 18.28
C PRO A 194 -18.46 -15.82 17.99
N VAL A 195 -18.41 -16.81 18.84
CA VAL A 195 -19.28 -17.99 18.75
C VAL A 195 -20.05 -18.13 20.05
N LEU A 196 -21.38 -18.14 19.96
CA LEU A 196 -22.27 -18.48 21.07
C LEU A 196 -22.48 -20.00 21.09
N THR A 197 -22.40 -20.61 22.28
CA THR A 197 -22.59 -22.03 22.49
C THR A 197 -23.81 -22.33 23.34
N ALA A 198 -24.23 -21.42 24.23
CA ALA A 198 -25.43 -21.62 25.08
C ALA A 198 -26.04 -20.28 25.51
N LEU A 199 -27.36 -20.33 25.79
CA LEU A 199 -28.15 -19.32 26.46
C LEU A 199 -28.76 -19.90 27.72
N SER A 200 -28.80 -19.15 28.82
CA SER A 200 -29.48 -19.57 30.04
C SER A 200 -30.13 -18.37 30.78
N PRO A 201 -31.45 -18.34 30.94
CA PRO A 201 -32.44 -19.25 30.39
C PRO A 201 -32.65 -19.09 28.88
N THR A 202 -33.21 -20.11 28.22
CA THR A 202 -33.60 -20.09 26.80
C THR A 202 -35.03 -19.56 26.58
N LEU A 203 -35.77 -19.31 27.67
CA LEU A 203 -37.16 -18.86 27.66
C LEU A 203 -37.32 -17.62 28.56
N GLY A 204 -38.25 -16.73 28.22
CA GLY A 204 -38.58 -15.60 29.06
C GLY A 204 -39.90 -14.93 28.67
N PRO A 205 -40.39 -13.96 29.50
CA PRO A 205 -41.65 -13.30 29.27
C PRO A 205 -41.66 -12.36 28.09
N LEU A 206 -42.83 -12.04 27.55
CA LEU A 206 -43.02 -11.08 26.46
C LEU A 206 -42.58 -9.64 26.87
N SER A 207 -42.71 -9.32 28.15
CA SER A 207 -42.28 -8.04 28.71
C SER A 207 -40.79 -7.85 28.74
N GLY A 208 -39.99 -8.92 28.51
CA GLY A 208 -38.55 -8.88 28.68
C GLY A 208 -38.10 -8.64 30.11
N GLY A 209 -36.95 -8.06 30.32
CA GLY A 209 -36.38 -7.69 31.60
C GLY A 209 -35.67 -8.79 32.37
N ASN A 210 -35.84 -10.06 31.95
CA ASN A 210 -35.09 -11.16 32.54
C ASN A 210 -33.63 -11.20 32.06
N SER A 211 -32.75 -11.55 32.98
CA SER A 211 -31.32 -11.72 32.70
C SER A 211 -31.07 -13.04 31.97
N VAL A 212 -30.31 -13.00 30.88
CA VAL A 212 -29.90 -14.15 30.09
C VAL A 212 -28.37 -14.19 30.07
N THR A 213 -27.81 -15.33 30.48
CA THR A 213 -26.38 -15.59 30.36
C THR A 213 -26.09 -16.17 28.97
N LEU A 214 -25.20 -15.52 28.24
CA LEU A 214 -24.70 -15.96 26.95
C LEU A 214 -23.32 -16.57 27.18
N THR A 215 -23.13 -17.81 26.80
CA THR A 215 -21.84 -18.53 26.89
C THR A 215 -21.30 -18.76 25.50
N GLY A 216 -19.99 -18.61 25.33
CA GLY A 216 -19.36 -18.73 24.01
C GLY A 216 -17.85 -18.55 24.04
N THR A 217 -17.29 -18.05 22.94
CA THR A 217 -15.88 -17.68 22.79
C THR A 217 -15.74 -16.39 22.00
N GLY A 218 -14.68 -15.62 22.26
CA GLY A 218 -14.43 -14.35 21.56
C GLY A 218 -15.39 -13.24 21.96
N LEU A 219 -15.95 -13.29 23.17
CA LEU A 219 -16.99 -12.37 23.64
C LEU A 219 -16.43 -11.10 24.29
N ALA A 220 -15.16 -11.06 24.66
CA ALA A 220 -14.56 -9.95 25.39
C ALA A 220 -14.70 -8.58 24.69
N GLY A 221 -14.69 -8.56 23.37
CA GLY A 221 -14.82 -7.36 22.56
C GLY A 221 -16.25 -7.02 22.13
N ALA A 222 -17.29 -7.53 22.83
CA ALA A 222 -18.68 -7.33 22.43
C ALA A 222 -19.06 -5.84 22.40
N THR A 223 -19.60 -5.40 21.28
CA THR A 223 -20.10 -4.03 21.05
C THR A 223 -21.61 -3.97 20.97
N ALA A 224 -22.27 -5.09 20.69
CA ALA A 224 -23.72 -5.21 20.67
C ALA A 224 -24.18 -6.63 20.98
N VAL A 225 -25.34 -6.73 21.64
CA VAL A 225 -26.14 -7.96 21.80
C VAL A 225 -27.54 -7.65 21.30
N THR A 226 -28.09 -8.53 20.43
CA THR A 226 -29.44 -8.35 19.92
C THR A 226 -30.28 -9.60 20.11
N PHE A 227 -31.60 -9.41 20.30
CA PHE A 227 -32.63 -10.45 20.26
C PHE A 227 -33.51 -10.19 19.04
N GLY A 228 -33.17 -10.80 17.91
CA GLY A 228 -33.67 -10.41 16.59
C GLY A 228 -33.10 -9.05 16.19
N SER A 229 -33.98 -8.09 15.87
CA SER A 229 -33.58 -6.69 15.60
C SER A 229 -33.52 -5.82 16.86
N ALA A 230 -33.99 -6.31 18.02
CA ALA A 230 -34.07 -5.50 19.25
C ALA A 230 -32.69 -5.53 19.99
N PRO A 231 -32.07 -4.35 20.25
CA PRO A 231 -30.83 -4.27 21.02
C PRO A 231 -31.11 -4.61 22.50
N ALA A 232 -30.18 -5.30 23.14
CA ALA A 232 -30.21 -5.65 24.56
C ALA A 232 -29.13 -4.90 25.34
N GLY A 233 -29.46 -4.44 26.56
CA GLY A 233 -28.45 -4.03 27.53
C GLY A 233 -27.65 -5.27 27.98
N PHE A 234 -26.32 -5.14 28.06
CA PHE A 234 -25.46 -6.26 28.41
C PHE A 234 -24.24 -5.84 29.19
N THR A 235 -23.65 -6.81 29.87
CA THR A 235 -22.34 -6.68 30.56
C THR A 235 -21.45 -7.84 30.17
N VAL A 236 -20.26 -7.54 29.69
CA VAL A 236 -19.21 -8.54 29.40
C VAL A 236 -18.59 -8.98 30.72
N ILE A 237 -18.67 -10.27 31.03
CA ILE A 237 -18.05 -10.86 32.24
C ILE A 237 -16.66 -11.39 31.93
N SER A 238 -16.50 -12.05 30.77
CA SER A 238 -15.23 -12.62 30.31
C SER A 238 -15.25 -12.85 28.81
N ASP A 239 -14.18 -13.38 28.24
CA ASP A 239 -14.14 -13.80 26.85
C ASP A 239 -15.13 -14.92 26.52
N SER A 240 -15.60 -15.66 27.54
CA SER A 240 -16.53 -16.77 27.39
C SER A 240 -17.93 -16.51 27.92
N GLN A 241 -18.22 -15.32 28.48
CA GLN A 241 -19.50 -15.05 29.12
C GLN A 241 -19.93 -13.58 29.04
N ILE A 242 -21.20 -13.39 28.65
CA ILE A 242 -21.93 -12.11 28.68
C ILE A 242 -23.23 -12.33 29.45
N THR A 243 -23.65 -11.34 30.22
CA THR A 243 -25.00 -11.24 30.78
C THR A 243 -25.76 -10.18 30.03
N ALA A 244 -26.91 -10.51 29.45
CA ALA A 244 -27.76 -9.57 28.72
C ALA A 244 -29.19 -9.56 29.27
N GLN A 245 -29.87 -8.41 29.18
CA GLN A 245 -31.29 -8.31 29.52
C GLN A 245 -32.14 -8.49 28.27
N ALA A 246 -33.00 -9.50 28.28
CA ALA A 246 -33.89 -9.76 27.15
C ALA A 246 -34.84 -8.56 26.95
N PRO A 247 -34.90 -7.96 25.75
CA PRO A 247 -35.84 -6.87 25.48
C PRO A 247 -37.28 -7.40 25.29
N PRO A 248 -38.31 -6.58 25.48
CA PRO A 248 -39.68 -6.98 25.23
C PRO A 248 -39.91 -7.32 23.76
N GLY A 249 -40.96 -8.13 23.48
CA GLY A 249 -41.28 -8.48 22.10
C GLY A 249 -42.41 -9.48 21.97
N ALA A 250 -42.79 -9.79 20.73
CA ALA A 250 -43.84 -10.76 20.41
C ALA A 250 -43.50 -12.18 20.87
N ALA A 251 -44.48 -13.00 21.12
CA ALA A 251 -44.36 -14.43 21.45
C ALA A 251 -43.67 -15.17 20.28
N GLY A 252 -42.84 -16.15 20.62
CA GLY A 252 -42.16 -16.99 19.66
C GLY A 252 -40.62 -16.97 19.74
N PRO A 253 -39.98 -17.77 18.90
CA PRO A 253 -38.52 -17.83 18.85
C PRO A 253 -37.91 -16.58 18.26
N VAL A 254 -36.78 -16.18 18.78
CA VAL A 254 -35.94 -15.05 18.30
C VAL A 254 -34.46 -15.41 18.35
N GLY A 255 -33.73 -15.05 17.34
CA GLY A 255 -32.28 -15.26 17.29
C GLY A 255 -31.53 -14.27 18.19
N VAL A 256 -30.64 -14.76 19.02
CA VAL A 256 -29.72 -13.94 19.83
C VAL A 256 -28.36 -13.93 19.20
N THR A 257 -27.81 -12.75 18.97
CA THR A 257 -26.45 -12.59 18.39
C THR A 257 -25.61 -11.64 19.23
N VAL A 258 -24.30 -11.82 19.15
CA VAL A 258 -23.29 -10.92 19.71
C VAL A 258 -22.42 -10.39 18.57
N THR A 259 -22.20 -9.07 18.55
CA THR A 259 -21.31 -8.42 17.59
C THR A 259 -20.06 -7.95 18.30
N THR A 260 -18.91 -8.20 17.67
CA THR A 260 -17.57 -7.75 18.09
C THR A 260 -16.85 -7.12 16.88
N PRO A 261 -15.67 -6.50 17.02
CA PRO A 261 -14.86 -6.10 15.87
C PRO A 261 -14.50 -7.26 14.91
N GLY A 262 -14.56 -8.51 15.38
CA GLY A 262 -14.37 -9.71 14.55
C GLY A 262 -15.58 -10.11 13.72
N GLY A 263 -16.73 -9.47 13.94
CA GLY A 263 -17.98 -9.77 13.25
C GLY A 263 -19.12 -10.15 14.20
N THR A 264 -20.21 -10.71 13.64
CA THR A 264 -21.41 -11.12 14.40
C THR A 264 -21.46 -12.63 14.50
N SER A 265 -21.82 -13.15 15.67
CA SER A 265 -21.98 -14.59 15.92
C SER A 265 -23.12 -15.19 15.10
N PRO A 266 -23.09 -16.50 14.82
CA PRO A 266 -24.31 -17.25 14.51
C PRO A 266 -25.35 -17.04 15.63
N ALA A 267 -26.64 -17.05 15.26
CA ALA A 267 -27.72 -16.83 16.19
C ALA A 267 -28.03 -18.11 16.99
N LEU A 268 -28.25 -17.95 18.29
CA LEU A 268 -28.90 -18.99 19.13
C LEU A 268 -30.35 -18.61 19.42
N THR A 269 -31.22 -19.61 19.51
CA THR A 269 -32.65 -19.37 19.71
C THR A 269 -32.97 -19.08 21.16
N TYR A 270 -33.68 -17.98 21.41
CA TYR A 270 -34.38 -17.64 22.65
C TYR A 270 -35.87 -17.55 22.36
N THR A 271 -36.72 -18.05 23.25
CA THR A 271 -38.16 -18.05 23.02
C THR A 271 -38.90 -17.17 24.01
N ARG A 272 -39.69 -16.21 23.50
CA ARG A 272 -40.62 -15.42 24.32
C ARG A 272 -41.93 -16.15 24.47
N VAL A 273 -42.37 -16.35 25.72
CA VAL A 273 -43.59 -17.07 26.07
C VAL A 273 -44.65 -16.13 26.67
N ALA A 274 -45.90 -16.34 26.23
CA ALA A 274 -47.02 -15.62 26.82
C ALA A 274 -47.28 -16.09 28.24
N PRO A 275 -47.85 -15.26 29.14
CA PRO A 275 -48.32 -15.70 30.43
C PRO A 275 -49.45 -16.75 30.25
N PRO A 276 -49.63 -17.68 31.20
CA PRO A 276 -50.74 -18.59 31.14
C PRO A 276 -52.07 -17.85 31.18
N SER A 277 -53.01 -18.29 30.33
CA SER A 277 -54.41 -17.80 30.38
C SER A 277 -55.21 -18.66 31.35
N ILE A 278 -55.96 -18.01 32.21
CA ILE A 278 -56.92 -18.67 33.11
C ILE A 278 -58.32 -18.56 32.49
#